data_36705e071b0a91e3ecd6c9a49af4821b
#
_entry.id   36705e071b0a91e3ecd6c9a49af4821b
#
_cell.length_a   1.000
_cell.length_b   1.000
_cell.length_c   1.000
_cell.angle_alpha   90.00
_cell.angle_beta   90.00
_cell.angle_gamma   90.00
#
_symmetry.space_group_name_H-M   'P 1'
#
loop_
_entity.id
_entity.type
_entity.pdbx_description
1 polymer ?
#
loop_
_entity_poly.entity_id
_entity_poly.type
_entity_poly.pdbx_seq_one_letter_code
_entity_poly.pdbx_strand_id
1 'polypeptide(L)'
;MKFNKQTKNILLLCALYFINFINIAQSQSSELFSDDLNLNAQLSFDFKDLYKNTNDSTFIKSTMIFSGNGLEKDSMTVRIRVRGNFRKKICYFKPMRLEIKKKQAENTIFENNRKLKLVVPCQNEKGKDELIYKELLAYKFFEEVSGVYLKTQPLTLKIIEKKGNKEIEHTMFAFLIEDDNKVAKRHDIKKFPKRRVSPLIVTDSSAINFAMFSYMIGNTDWSMAYQHNTEMFFNGKKLIAIPYDFDHSGLVNAYYAKPNPMLKISSVTERVYRGLCKRDPEIFASMRELYISKEENIYSRLNVYKDNFNEKEYNRLTKYIKSFFDILKSESEFKDKILSKCRG
;
A
#
# COMPACT_ATOMS: atom_id res chain seq x y z
N MET A 1 -12.44 -61.18 20.21
CA MET A 1 -13.61 -60.31 20.31
C MET A 1 -14.21 -60.11 18.91
N LYS A 2 -15.36 -60.73 18.57
CA LYS A 2 -15.96 -60.62 17.23
C LYS A 2 -16.84 -59.36 17.21
N PHE A 3 -16.44 -58.33 16.51
CA PHE A 3 -17.26 -57.14 16.31
C PHE A 3 -18.49 -57.47 15.47
N ASN A 4 -19.67 -57.06 15.95
CA ASN A 4 -20.94 -57.31 15.33
C ASN A 4 -21.06 -56.55 13.98
N LYS A 5 -21.76 -57.14 13.01
CA LYS A 5 -21.91 -56.60 11.63
C LYS A 5 -22.46 -55.18 11.62
N GLN A 6 -23.28 -54.80 12.59
CA GLN A 6 -23.82 -53.43 12.75
C GLN A 6 -22.73 -52.41 13.13
N THR A 7 -21.77 -52.73 13.97
CA THR A 7 -20.67 -51.85 14.37
C THR A 7 -19.69 -51.57 13.21
N LYS A 8 -19.51 -52.54 12.33
CA LYS A 8 -18.72 -52.31 11.09
C LYS A 8 -19.35 -51.36 10.09
N ASN A 9 -20.70 -51.39 9.95
CA ASN A 9 -21.40 -50.49 9.05
C ASN A 9 -21.46 -49.04 9.58
N ILE A 10 -21.52 -48.86 10.90
CA ILE A 10 -21.49 -47.52 11.52
C ILE A 10 -20.09 -46.89 11.37
N LEU A 11 -19.01 -47.68 11.58
CA LEU A 11 -17.64 -47.23 11.36
C LEU A 11 -17.34 -46.88 9.88
N LEU A 12 -17.91 -47.61 8.94
CA LEU A 12 -17.78 -47.36 7.51
C LEU A 12 -18.50 -46.08 7.07
N LEU A 13 -19.71 -45.84 7.62
CA LEU A 13 -20.50 -44.64 7.41
C LEU A 13 -19.84 -43.39 8.01
N CYS A 14 -19.25 -43.47 9.22
CA CYS A 14 -18.47 -42.40 9.80
C CYS A 14 -17.20 -42.07 9.02
N ALA A 15 -16.49 -43.09 8.49
CA ALA A 15 -15.32 -42.88 7.65
C ALA A 15 -15.68 -42.19 6.31
N LEU A 16 -16.78 -42.55 5.68
CA LEU A 16 -17.28 -41.88 4.46
C LEU A 16 -17.76 -40.44 4.73
N TYR A 17 -18.31 -40.14 5.89
CA TYR A 17 -18.66 -38.79 6.28
C TYR A 17 -17.43 -37.91 6.54
N PHE A 18 -16.37 -38.46 7.15
CA PHE A 18 -15.09 -37.74 7.34
C PHE A 18 -14.36 -37.48 6.03
N ILE A 19 -14.41 -38.37 5.05
CA ILE A 19 -13.76 -38.18 3.75
C ILE A 19 -14.46 -37.07 2.94
N ASN A 20 -15.78 -36.89 3.10
CA ASN A 20 -16.50 -35.78 2.46
C ASN A 20 -16.24 -34.42 3.12
N PHE A 21 -15.91 -34.36 4.43
CA PHE A 21 -15.54 -33.13 5.11
C PHE A 21 -14.13 -32.62 4.74
N ILE A 22 -13.22 -33.51 4.37
CA ILE A 22 -11.84 -33.15 3.98
C ILE A 22 -11.81 -32.51 2.56
N ASN A 23 -12.78 -32.81 1.69
CA ASN A 23 -12.83 -32.25 0.33
C ASN A 23 -13.55 -30.89 0.24
N ILE A 24 -14.18 -30.38 1.30
CA ILE A 24 -14.84 -29.04 1.30
C ILE A 24 -13.87 -27.93 1.75
N ALA A 25 -12.69 -28.27 2.28
CA ALA A 25 -11.74 -27.30 2.84
C ALA A 25 -10.70 -26.77 1.83
N GLN A 26 -10.81 -27.02 0.54
CA GLN A 26 -9.76 -26.68 -0.44
C GLN A 26 -10.21 -25.83 -1.62
N SER A 27 -11.16 -24.91 -1.36
CA SER A 27 -11.39 -23.75 -2.22
C SER A 27 -11.18 -22.48 -1.39
N GLN A 28 -10.00 -22.31 -0.79
CA GLN A 28 -9.54 -20.99 -0.43
C GLN A 28 -9.19 -20.27 -1.75
N SER A 29 -10.15 -19.49 -2.25
CA SER A 29 -9.82 -18.46 -3.24
C SER A 29 -8.71 -17.61 -2.62
N SER A 30 -7.50 -17.65 -3.20
CA SER A 30 -6.39 -16.85 -2.72
C SER A 30 -6.84 -15.39 -2.61
N GLU A 31 -6.73 -14.82 -1.40
CA GLU A 31 -7.11 -13.43 -1.19
C GLU A 31 -6.17 -12.53 -2.00
N LEU A 32 -6.70 -11.56 -2.74
CA LEU A 32 -5.90 -10.66 -3.59
C LEU A 32 -4.73 -10.00 -2.83
N PHE A 33 -4.91 -9.68 -1.56
CA PHE A 33 -3.88 -9.05 -0.72
C PHE A 33 -3.23 -10.08 0.23
N SER A 34 -2.62 -11.11 -0.35
CA SER A 34 -1.81 -12.10 0.38
C SER A 34 -0.34 -11.89 0.09
N ASP A 35 0.51 -11.91 1.14
CA ASP A 35 1.97 -11.80 0.98
C ASP A 35 2.55 -12.97 0.18
N ASP A 36 1.88 -14.13 0.16
CA ASP A 36 2.32 -15.33 -0.58
C ASP A 36 1.90 -15.32 -2.06
N LEU A 37 1.08 -14.36 -2.49
CA LEU A 37 0.59 -14.30 -3.86
C LEU A 37 1.61 -13.63 -4.80
N ASN A 38 2.23 -14.41 -5.68
CA ASN A 38 3.05 -13.91 -6.80
C ASN A 38 2.16 -13.56 -7.99
N LEU A 39 1.56 -12.38 -7.96
CA LEU A 39 0.63 -11.94 -8.99
C LEU A 39 1.37 -11.48 -10.25
N ASN A 40 0.96 -12.01 -11.40
CA ASN A 40 1.31 -11.51 -12.72
C ASN A 40 0.06 -10.93 -13.37
N ALA A 41 0.16 -9.77 -13.99
CA ALA A 41 -0.94 -9.17 -14.73
C ALA A 41 -0.45 -8.58 -16.05
N GLN A 42 -1.29 -8.66 -17.08
CA GLN A 42 -1.08 -8.01 -18.36
C GLN A 42 -2.25 -7.10 -18.66
N LEU A 43 -1.97 -5.86 -19.09
CA LEU A 43 -2.98 -4.90 -19.58
C LEU A 43 -2.66 -4.52 -21.02
N SER A 44 -3.69 -4.42 -21.88
CA SER A 44 -3.52 -4.04 -23.28
C SER A 44 -4.36 -2.82 -23.61
N PHE A 45 -3.72 -1.69 -23.97
CA PHE A 45 -4.41 -0.43 -24.31
C PHE A 45 -3.53 0.51 -25.12
N ASP A 46 -4.14 1.52 -25.74
CA ASP A 46 -3.47 2.64 -26.40
C ASP A 46 -3.17 3.73 -25.37
N PHE A 47 -1.90 4.15 -25.24
CA PHE A 47 -1.48 5.21 -24.30
C PHE A 47 -2.10 6.56 -24.65
N LYS A 48 -2.22 6.87 -25.96
CA LYS A 48 -2.83 8.12 -26.40
C LYS A 48 -4.30 8.19 -26.02
N ASP A 49 -5.02 7.06 -26.18
CA ASP A 49 -6.42 6.95 -25.78
C ASP A 49 -6.54 7.09 -24.25
N LEU A 50 -5.75 6.34 -23.47
CA LEU A 50 -5.75 6.43 -22.01
C LEU A 50 -5.45 7.89 -21.53
N TYR A 51 -4.46 8.55 -22.14
CA TYR A 51 -3.99 9.85 -21.63
C TYR A 51 -4.86 11.03 -22.04
N LYS A 52 -5.55 10.94 -23.18
CA LYS A 52 -6.41 12.00 -23.71
C LYS A 52 -7.88 11.85 -23.34
N ASN A 53 -8.37 10.61 -23.32
CA ASN A 53 -9.79 10.30 -23.22
C ASN A 53 -10.23 9.84 -21.83
N THR A 54 -9.33 9.89 -20.82
CA THR A 54 -9.69 9.62 -19.43
C THR A 54 -9.52 10.83 -18.52
N ASN A 55 -10.40 10.92 -17.52
CA ASN A 55 -10.36 11.90 -16.45
C ASN A 55 -10.88 11.27 -15.15
N ASP A 56 -11.22 12.07 -14.14
CA ASP A 56 -11.63 11.53 -12.83
C ASP A 56 -12.95 10.73 -12.86
N SER A 57 -13.75 10.86 -13.93
CA SER A 57 -15.00 10.12 -14.12
C SER A 57 -15.02 9.22 -15.37
N THR A 58 -14.16 9.48 -16.34
CA THR A 58 -14.13 8.78 -17.62
C THR A 58 -13.06 7.71 -17.66
N PHE A 59 -13.42 6.52 -18.10
CA PHE A 59 -12.57 5.34 -18.20
C PHE A 59 -12.57 4.78 -19.64
N ILE A 60 -11.46 4.20 -20.07
CA ILE A 60 -11.41 3.32 -21.23
C ILE A 60 -11.50 1.86 -20.81
N LYS A 61 -11.85 0.97 -21.74
CA LYS A 61 -11.83 -0.48 -21.54
C LYS A 61 -10.45 -1.02 -21.85
N SER A 62 -10.03 -2.03 -21.11
CA SER A 62 -8.81 -2.81 -21.36
C SER A 62 -9.09 -4.28 -21.05
N THR A 63 -8.38 -5.18 -21.71
CA THR A 63 -8.31 -6.58 -21.30
C THR A 63 -7.22 -6.73 -20.27
N MET A 64 -7.53 -7.34 -19.13
CA MET A 64 -6.56 -7.76 -18.13
C MET A 64 -6.46 -9.28 -18.17
N ILE A 65 -5.25 -9.79 -18.36
CA ILE A 65 -4.90 -11.20 -18.17
C ILE A 65 -4.14 -11.29 -16.89
N PHE A 66 -4.42 -12.26 -16.03
CA PHE A 66 -3.74 -12.44 -14.75
C PHE A 66 -3.49 -13.90 -14.43
N SER A 67 -2.47 -14.16 -13.61
CA SER A 67 -2.08 -15.46 -13.09
C SER A 67 -1.27 -15.30 -11.83
N GLY A 68 -1.05 -16.37 -11.08
CA GLY A 68 -0.22 -16.37 -9.87
C GLY A 68 0.06 -17.79 -9.41
N ASN A 69 0.86 -17.95 -8.35
CA ASN A 69 1.02 -19.23 -7.70
C ASN A 69 -0.34 -19.73 -7.17
N GLY A 70 -0.71 -20.94 -7.56
CA GLY A 70 -2.03 -21.51 -7.21
C GLY A 70 -3.23 -20.88 -7.95
N LEU A 71 -2.99 -19.98 -8.92
CA LEU A 71 -4.02 -19.39 -9.78
C LEU A 71 -3.77 -19.78 -11.22
N GLU A 72 -4.79 -20.37 -11.85
CA GLU A 72 -4.78 -20.55 -13.30
C GLU A 72 -4.82 -19.20 -14.01
N LYS A 73 -4.26 -19.17 -15.22
CA LYS A 73 -4.31 -17.99 -16.08
C LYS A 73 -5.75 -17.71 -16.50
N ASP A 74 -6.22 -16.52 -16.21
CA ASP A 74 -7.57 -16.06 -16.53
C ASP A 74 -7.54 -14.65 -17.14
N SER A 75 -8.66 -14.22 -17.73
CA SER A 75 -8.77 -12.91 -18.36
C SER A 75 -10.13 -12.28 -18.12
N MET A 76 -10.11 -10.94 -18.00
CA MET A 76 -11.33 -10.17 -17.82
C MET A 76 -11.27 -8.80 -18.49
N THR A 77 -12.44 -8.22 -18.75
CA THR A 77 -12.53 -6.81 -19.15
C THR A 77 -12.49 -5.93 -17.91
N VAL A 78 -11.54 -4.99 -17.87
CA VAL A 78 -11.41 -3.96 -16.84
C VAL A 78 -11.61 -2.57 -17.43
N ARG A 79 -11.97 -1.62 -16.60
CA ARG A 79 -11.97 -0.20 -16.93
C ARG A 79 -10.76 0.45 -16.28
N ILE A 80 -10.02 1.24 -17.05
CA ILE A 80 -8.84 1.95 -16.58
C ILE A 80 -8.92 3.44 -16.85
N ARG A 81 -8.36 4.24 -15.95
CA ARG A 81 -8.16 5.67 -16.13
C ARG A 81 -6.89 6.15 -15.47
N VAL A 82 -6.34 7.25 -15.94
CA VAL A 82 -5.21 7.91 -15.28
C VAL A 82 -5.65 8.50 -13.93
N ARG A 83 -4.76 8.49 -12.93
CA ARG A 83 -4.95 9.12 -11.63
C ARG A 83 -3.73 9.95 -11.21
N GLY A 84 -3.89 10.71 -10.11
CA GLY A 84 -2.85 11.55 -9.53
C GLY A 84 -2.76 12.93 -10.23
N ASN A 85 -2.00 13.83 -9.62
CA ASN A 85 -1.86 15.20 -10.11
C ASN A 85 -0.49 15.47 -10.74
N PHE A 86 0.58 15.16 -10.00
CA PHE A 86 1.95 15.44 -10.42
C PHE A 86 2.47 14.42 -11.45
N ARG A 87 2.45 13.14 -11.13
CA ARG A 87 2.94 12.06 -11.99
C ARG A 87 2.14 11.96 -13.31
N LYS A 88 0.86 12.34 -13.29
CA LYS A 88 0.03 12.44 -14.50
C LYS A 88 0.63 13.40 -15.56
N LYS A 89 1.39 14.42 -15.14
CA LYS A 89 1.96 15.44 -16.04
C LYS A 89 3.34 15.05 -16.56
N ILE A 90 4.17 14.41 -15.75
CA ILE A 90 5.60 14.23 -16.04
C ILE A 90 6.01 12.79 -16.40
N CYS A 91 5.22 11.78 -15.97
CA CYS A 91 5.60 10.39 -16.15
C CYS A 91 5.23 9.83 -17.52
N TYR A 92 6.09 8.97 -18.06
CA TYR A 92 5.80 8.17 -19.24
C TYR A 92 4.70 7.14 -18.93
N PHE A 93 4.88 6.32 -17.90
CA PHE A 93 3.80 5.49 -17.37
C PHE A 93 3.07 6.27 -16.27
N LYS A 94 1.80 6.52 -16.48
CA LYS A 94 0.97 7.27 -15.52
C LYS A 94 0.30 6.32 -14.53
N PRO A 95 0.24 6.64 -13.24
CA PRO A 95 -0.52 5.84 -12.28
C PRO A 95 -1.97 5.71 -12.73
N MET A 96 -2.57 4.54 -12.48
CA MET A 96 -3.90 4.23 -12.98
C MET A 96 -4.86 3.86 -11.84
N ARG A 97 -6.16 4.01 -12.13
CA ARG A 97 -7.23 3.38 -11.37
C ARG A 97 -7.85 2.30 -12.23
N LEU A 98 -8.02 1.13 -11.62
CA LEU A 98 -8.71 -0.02 -12.21
C LEU A 98 -10.10 -0.14 -11.60
N GLU A 99 -11.09 -0.40 -12.43
CA GLU A 99 -12.44 -0.79 -12.00
C GLU A 99 -12.89 -2.05 -12.74
N ILE A 100 -13.35 -3.03 -11.98
CA ILE A 100 -13.82 -4.32 -12.48
C ILE A 100 -15.34 -4.39 -12.25
N LYS A 101 -16.12 -4.73 -13.28
CA LYS A 101 -17.57 -4.94 -13.11
C LYS A 101 -17.81 -6.17 -12.23
N LYS A 102 -18.89 -6.15 -11.42
CA LYS A 102 -19.23 -7.24 -10.49
C LYS A 102 -19.19 -8.60 -11.20
N LYS A 103 -19.89 -8.75 -12.31
CA LYS A 103 -19.97 -9.99 -13.11
C LYS A 103 -18.59 -10.48 -13.62
N GLN A 104 -17.63 -9.57 -13.84
CA GLN A 104 -16.28 -9.93 -14.30
C GLN A 104 -15.37 -10.36 -13.14
N ALA A 105 -15.66 -9.93 -11.92
CA ALA A 105 -14.89 -10.24 -10.73
C ALA A 105 -15.37 -11.51 -10.00
N GLU A 106 -16.60 -11.95 -10.27
CA GLU A 106 -17.21 -13.13 -9.64
C GLU A 106 -16.32 -14.37 -9.82
N ASN A 107 -16.12 -15.13 -8.75
CA ASN A 107 -15.27 -16.32 -8.69
C ASN A 107 -13.78 -16.08 -9.05
N THR A 108 -13.30 -14.84 -8.96
CA THR A 108 -11.89 -14.49 -9.13
C THR A 108 -11.31 -13.89 -7.85
N ILE A 109 -9.98 -13.79 -7.77
CA ILE A 109 -9.29 -13.09 -6.64
C ILE A 109 -9.73 -11.62 -6.50
N PHE A 110 -10.34 -11.03 -7.53
CA PHE A 110 -10.80 -9.63 -7.53
C PHE A 110 -12.24 -9.45 -7.04
N GLU A 111 -12.98 -10.51 -6.71
CA GLU A 111 -14.40 -10.45 -6.38
C GLU A 111 -14.72 -9.41 -5.31
N ASN A 112 -13.94 -9.39 -4.25
CA ASN A 112 -14.11 -8.44 -3.16
C ASN A 112 -13.34 -7.12 -3.35
N ASN A 113 -12.51 -6.99 -4.40
CA ASN A 113 -11.58 -5.88 -4.61
C ASN A 113 -11.67 -5.33 -6.03
N ARG A 114 -12.87 -4.85 -6.39
CA ARG A 114 -13.19 -4.40 -7.76
C ARG A 114 -12.69 -3.00 -8.14
N LYS A 115 -12.23 -2.21 -7.17
CA LYS A 115 -11.67 -0.88 -7.38
C LYS A 115 -10.28 -0.85 -6.77
N LEU A 116 -9.28 -0.56 -7.59
CA LEU A 116 -7.88 -0.64 -7.20
C LEU A 116 -7.12 0.58 -7.73
N LYS A 117 -6.14 1.05 -6.96
CA LYS A 117 -5.13 2.01 -7.45
C LYS A 117 -3.94 1.18 -7.93
N LEU A 118 -3.44 1.41 -9.14
CA LEU A 118 -2.26 0.75 -9.69
C LEU A 118 -1.12 1.77 -9.72
N VAL A 119 -0.05 1.44 -9.03
CA VAL A 119 1.19 2.22 -8.98
C VAL A 119 2.20 1.57 -9.92
N VAL A 120 2.78 2.37 -10.80
CA VAL A 120 3.72 1.95 -11.84
C VAL A 120 4.94 2.87 -11.85
N PRO A 121 6.09 2.45 -12.40
CA PRO A 121 7.25 3.32 -12.60
C PRO A 121 6.90 4.61 -13.35
N CYS A 122 7.65 5.68 -13.10
CA CYS A 122 7.42 6.95 -13.80
C CYS A 122 8.05 6.96 -15.19
N GLN A 123 9.25 6.37 -15.36
CA GLN A 123 10.00 6.35 -16.60
C GLN A 123 10.13 4.94 -17.17
N ASN A 124 10.50 4.86 -18.45
CA ASN A 124 10.76 3.60 -19.14
C ASN A 124 12.26 3.35 -19.30
N GLU A 125 13.00 3.40 -18.20
CA GLU A 125 14.45 3.26 -18.17
C GLU A 125 14.89 2.05 -17.33
N LYS A 126 16.16 1.64 -17.49
CA LYS A 126 16.75 0.59 -16.66
C LYS A 126 16.74 1.03 -15.18
N GLY A 127 16.37 0.13 -14.27
CA GLY A 127 16.27 0.43 -12.84
C GLY A 127 15.02 1.23 -12.44
N LYS A 128 14.07 1.44 -13.37
CA LYS A 128 12.81 2.15 -13.12
C LYS A 128 12.00 1.62 -11.94
N ASP A 129 12.12 0.33 -11.66
CA ASP A 129 11.32 -0.37 -10.65
C ASP A 129 11.78 -0.06 -9.22
N GLU A 130 13.02 0.40 -9.03
CA GLU A 130 13.61 0.66 -7.71
C GLU A 130 12.76 1.64 -6.87
N LEU A 131 12.27 2.72 -7.48
CA LEU A 131 11.42 3.69 -6.79
C LEU A 131 10.08 3.06 -6.34
N ILE A 132 9.55 2.13 -7.13
CA ILE A 132 8.29 1.45 -6.82
C ILE A 132 8.45 0.46 -5.66
N TYR A 133 9.58 -0.25 -5.60
CA TYR A 133 9.92 -1.07 -4.44
C TYR A 133 10.02 -0.22 -3.16
N LYS A 134 10.65 0.95 -3.22
CA LYS A 134 10.77 1.86 -2.06
C LYS A 134 9.43 2.45 -1.64
N GLU A 135 8.56 2.80 -2.60
CA GLU A 135 7.21 3.27 -2.31
C GLU A 135 6.36 2.16 -1.68
N LEU A 136 6.44 0.92 -2.20
CA LEU A 136 5.77 -0.25 -1.61
C LEU A 136 6.26 -0.51 -0.17
N LEU A 137 7.57 -0.44 0.08
CA LEU A 137 8.14 -0.60 1.42
C LEU A 137 7.55 0.39 2.42
N ALA A 138 7.30 1.65 2.02
CA ALA A 138 6.65 2.62 2.90
C ALA A 138 5.23 2.15 3.31
N TYR A 139 4.44 1.57 2.41
CA TYR A 139 3.14 0.97 2.77
C TYR A 139 3.30 -0.23 3.70
N LYS A 140 4.25 -1.13 3.41
CA LYS A 140 4.51 -2.32 4.25
C LYS A 140 5.03 -1.93 5.65
N PHE A 141 5.83 -0.88 5.76
CA PHE A 141 6.27 -0.36 7.06
C PHE A 141 5.11 0.24 7.86
N PHE A 142 4.20 0.98 7.21
CA PHE A 142 3.03 1.53 7.88
C PHE A 142 2.08 0.42 8.37
N GLU A 143 1.97 -0.66 7.63
CA GLU A 143 1.21 -1.85 8.02
C GLU A 143 1.71 -2.46 9.34
N GLU A 144 3.04 -2.45 9.61
CA GLU A 144 3.62 -2.97 10.85
C GLU A 144 3.30 -2.12 12.09
N VAL A 145 3.09 -0.82 11.91
CA VAL A 145 2.92 0.15 13.01
C VAL A 145 1.51 0.72 13.13
N SER A 146 0.57 0.25 12.33
CA SER A 146 -0.80 0.80 12.31
C SER A 146 -1.87 -0.30 12.25
N GLY A 147 -2.87 -0.19 13.11
CA GLY A 147 -4.05 -1.07 13.04
C GLY A 147 -4.99 -0.73 11.87
N VAL A 148 -4.92 0.48 11.29
CA VAL A 148 -5.70 0.90 10.11
C VAL A 148 -4.75 1.35 9.01
N TYR A 149 -4.74 0.64 7.90
CA TYR A 149 -3.81 0.86 6.79
C TYR A 149 -4.44 0.43 5.46
N LEU A 150 -3.82 0.83 4.35
CA LEU A 150 -4.15 0.38 3.00
C LEU A 150 -3.36 -0.89 2.69
N LYS A 151 -4.04 -1.99 2.40
CA LYS A 151 -3.38 -3.21 1.90
C LYS A 151 -2.77 -2.95 0.52
N THR A 152 -1.63 -3.59 0.26
CA THR A 152 -0.93 -3.51 -1.03
C THR A 152 -0.61 -4.90 -1.56
N GLN A 153 -0.69 -5.09 -2.89
CA GLN A 153 -0.32 -6.33 -3.57
C GLN A 153 0.74 -6.04 -4.62
N PRO A 154 1.98 -6.52 -4.44
CA PRO A 154 2.99 -6.48 -5.48
C PRO A 154 2.61 -7.35 -6.67
N LEU A 155 3.02 -6.96 -7.88
CA LEU A 155 2.82 -7.75 -9.09
C LEU A 155 3.90 -7.47 -10.14
N THR A 156 4.16 -8.47 -10.98
CA THR A 156 4.82 -8.25 -12.26
C THR A 156 3.77 -7.81 -13.28
N LEU A 157 3.89 -6.58 -13.75
CA LEU A 157 2.97 -6.00 -14.72
C LEU A 157 3.58 -5.99 -16.12
N LYS A 158 2.86 -6.57 -17.09
CA LYS A 158 3.13 -6.44 -18.51
C LYS A 158 2.10 -5.48 -19.11
N ILE A 159 2.55 -4.41 -19.75
CA ILE A 159 1.68 -3.52 -20.52
C ILE A 159 1.97 -3.75 -22.01
N ILE A 160 0.93 -4.08 -22.76
CA ILE A 160 0.95 -4.10 -24.23
C ILE A 160 0.42 -2.75 -24.73
N GLU A 161 1.35 -1.86 -25.07
CA GLU A 161 1.04 -0.57 -25.67
C GLU A 161 0.62 -0.75 -27.14
N LYS A 162 -0.62 -0.42 -27.46
CA LYS A 162 -1.13 -0.42 -28.82
C LYS A 162 -0.84 0.91 -29.48
N LYS A 163 -0.11 0.91 -30.60
CA LYS A 163 0.25 2.12 -31.36
C LYS A 163 -0.01 1.90 -32.84
N GLY A 164 -1.24 2.15 -33.26
CA GLY A 164 -1.73 1.77 -34.60
C GLY A 164 -1.66 0.25 -34.76
N ASN A 165 -0.94 -0.24 -35.79
CA ASN A 165 -0.75 -1.66 -36.05
C ASN A 165 0.44 -2.29 -35.30
N LYS A 166 1.12 -1.53 -34.43
CA LYS A 166 2.26 -2.01 -33.65
C LYS A 166 1.86 -2.23 -32.20
N GLU A 167 2.42 -3.27 -31.60
CA GLU A 167 2.34 -3.52 -30.17
C GLU A 167 3.75 -3.42 -29.59
N ILE A 168 3.88 -2.71 -28.48
CA ILE A 168 5.13 -2.57 -27.73
C ILE A 168 4.91 -3.13 -26.34
N GLU A 169 5.78 -4.06 -25.94
CA GLU A 169 5.71 -4.70 -24.64
C GLU A 169 6.58 -3.95 -23.62
N HIS A 170 5.99 -3.68 -22.46
CA HIS A 170 6.69 -3.12 -21.30
C HIS A 170 6.45 -4.01 -20.09
N THR A 171 7.51 -4.63 -19.58
CA THR A 171 7.46 -5.40 -18.33
C THR A 171 8.08 -4.59 -17.20
N MET A 172 7.40 -4.57 -16.04
CA MET A 172 7.80 -3.76 -14.88
C MET A 172 7.29 -4.36 -13.58
N PHE A 173 7.93 -4.00 -12.48
CA PHE A 173 7.36 -4.16 -11.16
C PHE A 173 6.33 -3.08 -10.89
N ALA A 174 5.21 -3.46 -10.29
CA ALA A 174 4.12 -2.57 -9.93
C ALA A 174 3.45 -3.06 -8.64
N PHE A 175 2.53 -2.28 -8.08
CA PHE A 175 1.67 -2.78 -7.01
C PHE A 175 0.27 -2.19 -7.06
N LEU A 176 -0.69 -2.97 -6.56
CA LEU A 176 -2.06 -2.55 -6.35
C LEU A 176 -2.24 -2.02 -4.93
N ILE A 177 -3.11 -1.04 -4.76
CA ILE A 177 -3.52 -0.52 -3.46
C ILE A 177 -5.03 -0.72 -3.29
N GLU A 178 -5.42 -1.15 -2.10
CA GLU A 178 -6.81 -1.33 -1.65
C GLU A 178 -7.64 -0.04 -1.83
N ASP A 179 -8.92 -0.19 -2.13
CA ASP A 179 -9.86 0.95 -2.17
C ASP A 179 -10.23 1.39 -0.74
N ASP A 180 -10.29 2.70 -0.54
CA ASP A 180 -10.55 3.31 0.77
C ASP A 180 -11.87 2.84 1.41
N ASN A 181 -12.90 2.53 0.59
CA ASN A 181 -14.16 2.00 1.10
C ASN A 181 -14.02 0.55 1.61
N LYS A 182 -13.03 -0.20 1.11
CA LYS A 182 -12.70 -1.53 1.63
C LYS A 182 -12.02 -1.45 2.99
N VAL A 183 -11.10 -0.49 3.16
CA VAL A 183 -10.53 -0.16 4.48
C VAL A 183 -11.65 0.19 5.46
N ALA A 184 -12.56 1.08 5.07
CA ALA A 184 -13.69 1.49 5.90
C ALA A 184 -14.53 0.28 6.33
N LYS A 185 -14.88 -0.61 5.38
CA LYS A 185 -15.65 -1.83 5.68
C LYS A 185 -14.90 -2.81 6.58
N ARG A 186 -13.58 -3.01 6.34
CA ARG A 186 -12.73 -3.94 7.10
C ARG A 186 -12.62 -3.57 8.57
N HIS A 187 -12.72 -2.28 8.89
CA HIS A 187 -12.57 -1.75 10.25
C HIS A 187 -13.88 -1.22 10.87
N ASP A 188 -15.02 -1.44 10.21
CA ASP A 188 -16.34 -0.93 10.64
C ASP A 188 -16.33 0.59 10.93
N ILE A 189 -15.67 1.35 10.03
CA ILE A 189 -15.57 2.80 10.07
C ILE A 189 -16.12 3.40 8.78
N LYS A 190 -16.37 4.71 8.77
CA LYS A 190 -16.89 5.40 7.59
C LYS A 190 -15.81 6.26 6.95
N LYS A 191 -15.67 6.19 5.63
CA LYS A 191 -14.81 7.12 4.91
C LYS A 191 -15.31 8.55 5.14
N PHE A 192 -14.38 9.44 5.51
CA PHE A 192 -14.69 10.85 5.70
C PHE A 192 -14.49 11.63 4.40
N PRO A 193 -15.45 12.50 4.02
CA PRO A 193 -15.36 13.26 2.76
C PRO A 193 -14.19 14.25 2.79
N LYS A 194 -13.55 14.47 1.64
CA LYS A 194 -12.47 15.45 1.52
C LYS A 194 -12.99 16.87 1.74
N ARG A 195 -12.55 17.48 2.84
CA ARG A 195 -12.83 18.89 3.19
C ARG A 195 -11.78 19.37 4.19
N ARG A 196 -11.63 20.66 4.33
CA ARG A 196 -10.78 21.24 5.37
C ARG A 196 -11.29 20.87 6.76
N VAL A 197 -10.41 20.39 7.63
CA VAL A 197 -10.73 20.01 9.01
C VAL A 197 -9.65 20.51 9.98
N SER A 198 -10.02 20.68 11.25
CA SER A 198 -9.01 20.86 12.29
C SER A 198 -8.28 19.54 12.53
N PRO A 199 -6.94 19.49 12.48
CA PRO A 199 -6.21 18.28 12.83
C PRO A 199 -6.47 17.77 14.27
N LEU A 200 -6.94 18.64 15.16
CA LEU A 200 -7.23 18.30 16.57
C LEU A 200 -8.42 17.34 16.73
N ILE A 201 -9.29 17.21 15.72
CA ILE A 201 -10.40 16.23 15.76
C ILE A 201 -9.97 14.80 15.37
N VAL A 202 -8.73 14.63 14.92
CA VAL A 202 -8.12 13.30 14.71
C VAL A 202 -7.75 12.73 16.06
N THR A 203 -7.94 11.41 16.27
CA THR A 203 -7.52 10.74 17.51
C THR A 203 -6.03 10.94 17.76
N ASP A 204 -5.60 11.06 19.01
CA ASP A 204 -4.21 11.32 19.34
C ASP A 204 -3.30 10.18 18.86
N SER A 205 -3.70 8.93 19.08
CA SER A 205 -2.97 7.76 18.59
C SER A 205 -2.77 7.78 17.08
N SER A 206 -3.82 8.05 16.30
CA SER A 206 -3.71 8.11 14.84
C SER A 206 -2.87 9.30 14.38
N ALA A 207 -3.05 10.48 15.00
CA ALA A 207 -2.32 11.68 14.61
C ALA A 207 -0.82 11.60 14.93
N ILE A 208 -0.47 11.05 16.10
CA ILE A 208 0.92 10.84 16.53
C ILE A 208 1.57 9.76 15.66
N ASN A 209 0.88 8.62 15.44
CA ASN A 209 1.37 7.56 14.56
C ASN A 209 1.64 8.08 13.15
N PHE A 210 0.69 8.79 12.54
CA PHE A 210 0.85 9.39 11.22
C PHE A 210 2.08 10.31 11.16
N ALA A 211 2.25 11.20 12.16
CA ALA A 211 3.36 12.13 12.18
C ALA A 211 4.71 11.42 12.42
N MET A 212 4.74 10.43 13.31
CA MET A 212 5.94 9.64 13.61
C MET A 212 6.35 8.77 12.42
N PHE A 213 5.38 8.12 11.75
CA PHE A 213 5.64 7.40 10.52
C PHE A 213 6.17 8.31 9.41
N SER A 214 5.52 9.46 9.21
CA SER A 214 5.99 10.45 8.22
C SER A 214 7.41 10.92 8.52
N TYR A 215 7.77 11.08 9.80
CA TYR A 215 9.13 11.39 10.23
C TYR A 215 10.08 10.23 9.95
N MET A 216 9.69 8.98 10.23
CA MET A 216 10.50 7.79 9.95
C MET A 216 10.93 7.73 8.48
N ILE A 217 10.00 7.91 7.57
CA ILE A 217 10.28 7.83 6.12
C ILE A 217 10.70 9.17 5.49
N GLY A 218 10.79 10.26 6.28
CA GLY A 218 11.10 11.60 5.77
C GLY A 218 10.04 12.15 4.83
N ASN A 219 8.77 11.83 5.06
CA ASN A 219 7.68 12.37 4.25
C ASN A 219 7.24 13.74 4.80
N THR A 220 7.42 14.79 4.00
CA THR A 220 6.94 16.14 4.30
C THR A 220 5.81 16.59 3.40
N ASP A 221 5.40 15.77 2.43
CA ASP A 221 4.35 16.10 1.45
C ASP A 221 2.97 15.60 1.93
N TRP A 222 2.51 16.13 3.06
CA TRP A 222 1.20 15.77 3.59
C TRP A 222 0.53 16.90 4.35
N SER A 223 -0.79 16.83 4.48
CA SER A 223 -1.56 17.71 5.35
C SER A 223 -2.84 17.03 5.84
N MET A 224 -2.97 16.85 7.15
CA MET A 224 -4.25 16.42 7.74
C MET A 224 -5.34 17.46 7.55
N ALA A 225 -5.01 18.76 7.70
CA ALA A 225 -6.00 19.84 7.60
C ALA A 225 -6.66 19.92 6.20
N TYR A 226 -5.88 19.72 5.15
CA TYR A 226 -6.34 19.74 3.77
C TYR A 226 -6.54 18.35 3.17
N GLN A 227 -6.32 17.30 3.92
CA GLN A 227 -6.36 15.89 3.49
C GLN A 227 -5.51 15.67 2.22
N HIS A 228 -4.31 16.30 2.18
CA HIS A 228 -3.31 16.05 1.15
C HIS A 228 -2.48 14.84 1.54
N ASN A 229 -2.36 13.85 0.67
CA ASN A 229 -1.71 12.56 0.92
C ASN A 229 -2.14 11.91 2.26
N THR A 230 -3.43 12.11 2.58
CA THR A 230 -4.06 11.68 3.83
C THR A 230 -5.47 11.18 3.51
N GLU A 231 -5.76 9.93 3.83
CA GLU A 231 -7.14 9.42 3.86
C GLU A 231 -7.67 9.53 5.30
N MET A 232 -8.94 9.93 5.40
CA MET A 232 -9.59 10.08 6.70
C MET A 232 -10.82 9.21 6.83
N PHE A 233 -10.98 8.66 8.01
CA PHE A 233 -12.12 7.82 8.38
C PHE A 233 -12.73 8.32 9.69
N PHE A 234 -14.02 8.08 9.86
CA PHE A 234 -14.77 8.44 11.06
C PHE A 234 -15.22 7.17 11.80
N ASN A 235 -14.84 7.04 13.07
CA ASN A 235 -15.15 5.89 13.92
C ASN A 235 -16.38 6.07 14.82
N GLY A 236 -17.26 7.04 14.52
CA GLY A 236 -18.41 7.37 15.35
C GLY A 236 -18.15 8.49 16.37
N LYS A 237 -16.89 8.79 16.70
CA LYS A 237 -16.49 9.82 17.68
C LYS A 237 -15.50 10.83 17.14
N LYS A 238 -14.37 10.35 16.62
CA LYS A 238 -13.26 11.16 16.11
C LYS A 238 -12.81 10.66 14.74
N LEU A 239 -11.89 11.39 14.11
CA LEU A 239 -11.28 10.97 12.85
C LEU A 239 -10.05 10.11 13.10
N ILE A 240 -9.84 9.15 12.17
CA ILE A 240 -8.62 8.37 12.01
C ILE A 240 -7.99 8.84 10.69
N ALA A 241 -6.73 9.23 10.72
CA ALA A 241 -5.96 9.63 9.55
C ALA A 241 -4.92 8.57 9.21
N ILE A 242 -4.83 8.18 7.94
CA ILE A 242 -3.79 7.29 7.42
C ILE A 242 -3.05 7.96 6.25
N PRO A 243 -1.72 7.87 6.20
CA PRO A 243 -0.93 8.41 5.10
C PRO A 243 -0.99 7.51 3.86
N TYR A 244 -0.81 8.11 2.69
CA TYR A 244 -0.62 7.42 1.42
C TYR A 244 0.17 8.31 0.46
N ASP A 245 0.60 7.74 -0.69
CA ASP A 245 1.36 8.45 -1.74
C ASP A 245 2.74 8.91 -1.22
N PHE A 246 3.68 7.96 -1.12
CA PHE A 246 4.96 8.16 -0.44
C PHE A 246 6.13 8.48 -1.37
N ASP A 247 5.89 8.66 -2.66
CA ASP A 247 6.91 8.86 -3.68
C ASP A 247 7.76 10.12 -3.47
N HIS A 248 7.25 11.13 -2.76
CA HIS A 248 7.99 12.34 -2.36
C HIS A 248 8.72 12.22 -1.01
N SER A 249 8.77 11.04 -0.40
CA SER A 249 9.46 10.83 0.88
C SER A 249 10.97 10.67 0.72
N GLY A 250 11.73 10.96 1.80
CA GLY A 250 13.17 10.74 1.86
C GLY A 250 13.58 9.25 1.76
N LEU A 251 12.72 8.34 2.19
CA LEU A 251 12.91 6.90 2.00
C LEU A 251 12.98 6.55 0.51
N VAL A 252 12.01 7.02 -0.27
CA VAL A 252 11.93 6.79 -1.72
C VAL A 252 13.02 7.57 -2.43
N ASN A 253 13.23 8.84 -2.06
CA ASN A 253 14.23 9.74 -2.63
C ASN A 253 14.15 9.77 -4.17
N ALA A 254 12.94 9.98 -4.69
CA ALA A 254 12.71 10.01 -6.13
C ALA A 254 13.40 11.23 -6.76
N TYR A 255 13.97 11.06 -7.94
CA TYR A 255 14.69 12.12 -8.67
C TYR A 255 13.85 13.36 -8.95
N TYR A 256 12.54 13.21 -9.01
CA TYR A 256 11.59 14.32 -9.20
C TYR A 256 11.08 14.93 -7.89
N ALA A 257 11.35 14.30 -6.74
CA ALA A 257 10.92 14.81 -5.44
C ALA A 257 11.71 16.07 -5.07
N LYS A 258 11.00 17.08 -4.56
CA LYS A 258 11.61 18.34 -4.13
C LYS A 258 11.31 18.58 -2.65
N PRO A 259 12.27 19.17 -1.91
CA PRO A 259 12.00 19.63 -0.55
C PRO A 259 10.79 20.55 -0.50
N ASN A 260 9.98 20.43 0.56
CA ASN A 260 8.85 21.32 0.75
C ASN A 260 9.37 22.76 0.98
N PRO A 261 9.01 23.73 0.13
CA PRO A 261 9.55 25.09 0.21
C PRO A 261 9.16 25.85 1.49
N MET A 262 8.13 25.39 2.21
CA MET A 262 7.71 25.95 3.50
C MET A 262 8.55 25.45 4.67
N LEU A 263 9.45 24.48 4.45
CA LEU A 263 10.33 23.92 5.44
C LEU A 263 11.77 24.32 5.14
N LYS A 264 12.56 24.58 6.18
CA LYS A 264 13.99 24.91 6.05
C LYS A 264 14.82 23.63 5.90
N ILE A 265 14.62 22.91 4.78
CA ILE A 265 15.35 21.69 4.42
C ILE A 265 15.93 21.82 3.02
N SER A 266 17.13 21.29 2.83
CA SER A 266 17.85 21.30 1.54
C SER A 266 17.61 20.04 0.71
N SER A 267 17.19 18.94 1.37
CA SER A 267 16.95 17.65 0.74
C SER A 267 15.66 17.01 1.25
N VAL A 268 14.99 16.22 0.40
CA VAL A 268 13.83 15.40 0.82
C VAL A 268 14.22 14.31 1.82
N THR A 269 15.52 13.97 1.92
CA THR A 269 16.03 13.00 2.88
C THR A 269 16.15 13.54 4.29
N GLU A 270 16.06 14.87 4.48
CA GLU A 270 16.02 15.48 5.80
C GLU A 270 14.67 15.24 6.47
N ARG A 271 14.72 14.78 7.73
CA ARG A 271 13.51 14.51 8.51
C ARG A 271 13.05 15.76 9.25
N VAL A 272 11.77 16.06 9.15
CA VAL A 272 11.12 17.11 9.93
C VAL A 272 9.90 16.54 10.64
N TYR A 273 9.86 16.60 11.96
CA TYR A 273 8.66 16.23 12.70
C TYR A 273 7.61 17.33 12.54
N ARG A 274 6.41 16.95 12.07
CA ARG A 274 5.33 17.90 11.75
C ARG A 274 4.05 17.65 12.55
N GLY A 275 4.11 16.81 13.58
CA GLY A 275 3.01 16.55 14.49
C GLY A 275 2.67 17.78 15.35
N LEU A 276 1.50 17.77 15.98
CA LEU A 276 1.06 18.80 16.91
C LEU A 276 1.50 18.47 18.34
N CYS A 277 1.89 19.49 19.13
CA CYS A 277 2.23 19.35 20.56
C CYS A 277 1.00 19.11 21.44
N LYS A 278 -0.16 19.67 21.06
CA LYS A 278 -1.42 19.51 21.81
C LYS A 278 -1.99 18.08 21.64
N ARG A 279 -1.25 17.11 22.17
CA ARG A 279 -1.59 15.69 22.20
C ARG A 279 -1.22 15.10 23.56
N ASP A 280 -1.85 13.99 23.90
CA ASP A 280 -1.59 13.28 25.14
C ASP A 280 -0.12 12.78 25.19
N PRO A 281 0.68 13.20 26.21
CA PRO A 281 2.06 12.77 26.35
C PRO A 281 2.23 11.25 26.54
N GLU A 282 1.28 10.57 27.18
CA GLU A 282 1.33 9.13 27.41
C GLU A 282 1.20 8.37 26.09
N ILE A 283 0.44 8.92 25.14
CA ILE A 283 0.31 8.34 23.80
C ILE A 283 1.61 8.54 23.00
N PHE A 284 2.35 9.64 23.20
CA PHE A 284 3.69 9.78 22.60
C PHE A 284 4.64 8.70 23.09
N ALA A 285 4.66 8.44 24.41
CA ALA A 285 5.49 7.41 25.01
C ALA A 285 5.09 6.01 24.49
N SER A 286 3.80 5.68 24.53
CA SER A 286 3.29 4.39 24.01
C SER A 286 3.60 4.19 22.53
N MET A 287 3.53 5.26 21.73
CA MET A 287 3.85 5.19 20.30
C MET A 287 5.34 4.97 20.07
N ARG A 288 6.21 5.63 20.84
CA ARG A 288 7.67 5.38 20.82
C ARG A 288 7.98 3.91 21.06
N GLU A 289 7.41 3.33 22.12
CA GLU A 289 7.59 1.91 22.46
C GLU A 289 7.05 0.98 21.37
N LEU A 290 5.90 1.30 20.79
CA LEU A 290 5.37 0.55 19.66
C LEU A 290 6.38 0.48 18.51
N TYR A 291 6.95 1.63 18.10
CA TYR A 291 7.93 1.64 17.02
C TYR A 291 9.18 0.85 17.36
N ILE A 292 9.73 1.02 18.57
CA ILE A 292 10.91 0.27 19.02
C ILE A 292 10.64 -1.24 18.98
N SER A 293 9.47 -1.68 19.44
CA SER A 293 9.09 -3.11 19.42
C SER A 293 8.92 -3.66 18.00
N LYS A 294 8.71 -2.80 16.99
CA LYS A 294 8.52 -3.17 15.58
C LYS A 294 9.78 -3.04 14.72
N GLU A 295 10.91 -2.69 15.29
CA GLU A 295 12.16 -2.49 14.56
C GLU A 295 12.55 -3.71 13.72
N GLU A 296 12.54 -4.91 14.30
CA GLU A 296 12.89 -6.15 13.59
C GLU A 296 11.89 -6.46 12.45
N ASN A 297 10.61 -6.19 12.66
CA ASN A 297 9.59 -6.34 11.62
C ASN A 297 9.88 -5.42 10.43
N ILE A 298 10.23 -4.17 10.70
CA ILE A 298 10.58 -3.18 9.66
C ILE A 298 11.80 -3.65 8.85
N TYR A 299 12.85 -4.15 9.51
CA TYR A 299 14.01 -4.71 8.81
C TYR A 299 13.67 -5.99 8.05
N SER A 300 12.81 -6.85 8.58
CA SER A 300 12.34 -8.04 7.88
C SER A 300 11.61 -7.67 6.58
N ARG A 301 10.75 -6.65 6.61
CA ARG A 301 10.10 -6.14 5.40
C ARG A 301 11.10 -5.59 4.38
N LEU A 302 12.13 -4.86 4.83
CA LEU A 302 13.19 -4.37 3.96
C LEU A 302 13.97 -5.53 3.31
N ASN A 303 14.28 -6.57 4.08
CA ASN A 303 15.04 -7.73 3.63
C ASN A 303 14.33 -8.54 2.55
N VAL A 304 12.99 -8.60 2.56
CA VAL A 304 12.19 -9.27 1.50
C VAL A 304 12.55 -8.75 0.11
N TYR A 305 12.90 -7.47 0.00
CA TYR A 305 13.21 -6.81 -1.28
C TYR A 305 14.70 -6.51 -1.47
N LYS A 306 15.61 -7.09 -0.65
CA LYS A 306 17.04 -6.82 -0.70
C LYS A 306 17.63 -6.97 -2.10
N ASP A 307 17.30 -8.04 -2.79
CA ASP A 307 17.85 -8.38 -4.11
C ASP A 307 17.32 -7.48 -5.24
N ASN A 308 16.33 -6.64 -4.95
CA ASN A 308 15.80 -5.64 -5.89
C ASN A 308 16.54 -4.30 -5.84
N PHE A 309 17.53 -4.18 -4.95
CA PHE A 309 18.38 -3.01 -4.78
C PHE A 309 19.84 -3.38 -5.06
N ASN A 310 20.62 -2.44 -5.56
CA ASN A 310 22.07 -2.59 -5.51
C ASN A 310 22.55 -2.40 -4.05
N GLU A 311 23.74 -2.90 -3.74
CA GLU A 311 24.30 -2.87 -2.39
C GLU A 311 24.37 -1.44 -1.80
N LYS A 312 24.74 -0.45 -2.60
CA LYS A 312 24.81 0.97 -2.17
C LYS A 312 23.43 1.48 -1.72
N GLU A 313 22.40 1.20 -2.49
CA GLU A 313 21.04 1.66 -2.18
C GLU A 313 20.45 0.88 -1.00
N TYR A 314 20.64 -0.44 -0.93
CA TYR A 314 20.22 -1.23 0.22
C TYR A 314 20.86 -0.73 1.53
N ASN A 315 22.19 -0.45 1.49
CA ASN A 315 22.91 0.12 2.63
C ASN A 315 22.41 1.53 3.00
N ARG A 316 22.05 2.35 2.00
CA ARG A 316 21.44 3.66 2.23
C ARG A 316 20.11 3.53 2.97
N LEU A 317 19.22 2.65 2.50
CA LEU A 317 17.92 2.39 3.12
C LEU A 317 18.07 1.89 4.55
N THR A 318 18.95 0.91 4.77
CA THR A 318 19.24 0.37 6.10
C THR A 318 19.74 1.43 7.06
N LYS A 319 20.71 2.27 6.65
CA LYS A 319 21.23 3.38 7.45
C LYS A 319 20.15 4.44 7.73
N TYR A 320 19.30 4.72 6.72
CA TYR A 320 18.23 5.68 6.86
C TYR A 320 17.21 5.22 7.90
N ILE A 321 16.78 3.97 7.87
CA ILE A 321 15.87 3.40 8.88
C ILE A 321 16.56 3.32 10.24
N LYS A 322 17.83 2.86 10.30
CA LYS A 322 18.59 2.79 11.55
C LYS A 322 18.64 4.14 12.28
N SER A 323 18.94 5.23 11.57
CA SER A 323 19.03 6.56 12.17
C SER A 323 17.71 7.04 12.81
N PHE A 324 16.56 6.55 12.37
CA PHE A 324 15.29 6.81 13.04
C PHE A 324 15.18 6.03 14.35
N PHE A 325 15.53 4.75 14.35
CA PHE A 325 15.49 3.95 15.58
C PHE A 325 16.53 4.40 16.60
N ASP A 326 17.71 4.85 16.17
CA ASP A 326 18.71 5.46 17.07
C ASP A 326 18.12 6.67 17.80
N ILE A 327 17.36 7.53 17.11
CA ILE A 327 16.65 8.66 17.73
C ILE A 327 15.61 8.16 18.74
N LEU A 328 14.82 7.15 18.40
CA LEU A 328 13.79 6.64 19.32
C LEU A 328 14.39 5.99 20.59
N LYS A 329 15.53 5.33 20.46
CA LYS A 329 16.20 4.65 21.61
C LYS A 329 16.91 5.62 22.54
N SER A 330 17.25 6.82 22.07
CA SER A 330 17.87 7.87 22.88
C SER A 330 16.82 8.84 23.43
N GLU A 331 16.72 8.97 24.75
CA GLU A 331 15.77 9.90 25.39
C GLU A 331 16.03 11.35 24.99
N SER A 332 17.30 11.76 24.97
CA SER A 332 17.70 13.12 24.59
C SER A 332 17.40 13.42 23.12
N GLU A 333 17.71 12.49 22.19
CA GLU A 333 17.43 12.66 20.77
C GLU A 333 15.93 12.67 20.49
N PHE A 334 15.16 11.77 21.13
CA PHE A 334 13.72 11.76 21.00
C PHE A 334 13.09 13.09 21.43
N LYS A 335 13.52 13.61 22.58
CA LYS A 335 13.09 14.91 23.08
C LYS A 335 13.48 16.04 22.12
N ASP A 336 14.75 16.07 21.65
CA ASP A 336 15.24 17.13 20.75
C ASP A 336 14.63 17.07 19.35
N LYS A 337 14.55 15.90 18.73
CA LYS A 337 14.16 15.74 17.32
C LYS A 337 12.65 15.60 17.10
N ILE A 338 11.89 15.18 18.12
CA ILE A 338 10.46 14.91 18.00
C ILE A 338 9.65 15.81 18.93
N LEU A 339 9.82 15.70 20.27
CA LEU A 339 8.95 16.41 21.21
C LEU A 339 9.15 17.93 21.16
N SER A 340 10.39 18.43 21.05
CA SER A 340 10.66 19.88 20.95
C SER A 340 10.35 20.47 19.58
N LYS A 341 10.15 19.64 18.54
CA LYS A 341 9.87 20.06 17.16
C LYS A 341 8.39 19.98 16.79
N CYS A 342 7.53 19.50 17.68
CA CYS A 342 6.10 19.49 17.43
C CYS A 342 5.57 20.92 17.24
N ARG A 343 4.46 21.06 16.52
CA ARG A 343 3.86 22.36 16.18
C ARG A 343 2.79 22.75 17.22
N GLY A 344 2.76 24.00 17.62
CA GLY A 344 1.76 24.58 18.52
C GLY A 344 0.36 24.75 17.91
#